data_9c1952bafb267bb6824b9e3d04d5c72d
#
_entry.id   9c1952bafb267bb6824b9e3d04d5c72d
#
_cell.length_a   1.000
_cell.length_b   1.000
_cell.length_c   1.000
_cell.angle_alpha   90.00
_cell.angle_beta   90.00
_cell.angle_gamma   90.00
#
_symmetry.space_group_name_H-M   'P 1'
#
loop_
_entity.id
_entity.type
_entity.pdbx_description
1 polymer ?
#
loop_
_entity_poly.entity_id
_entity_poly.type
_entity_poly.pdbx_seq_one_letter_code
_entity_poly.pdbx_strand_id
1 'polypeptide(L)'
;TFGIQHLLAMYAGAILVPLIIGGALGFNAEQMTYLVAIDIFMCGVATLLQVYSGKFIGIGLPVVLGCTFTALTPIIVIGTTQSIGAIYGSIIVSGIIVVLIAGFFGKLVKFFPPVVTGSVVTIIGISLLPTAITNFGGGDATAANFGSSTNLILGFAALVTIIVVYRFTQGFMRAIAIL
;
A
#
# COMPACT_ATOMS: atom_id res chain seq x y z
N THR A 1 -3.89 19.76 -12.35
CA THR A 1 -4.84 19.36 -11.31
C THR A 1 -4.95 17.85 -11.16
N PHE A 2 -5.11 17.08 -12.27
CA PHE A 2 -5.23 15.61 -12.19
C PHE A 2 -3.97 14.92 -11.64
N GLY A 3 -2.77 15.37 -12.00
CA GLY A 3 -1.53 14.81 -11.49
C GLY A 3 -1.40 14.91 -9.96
N ILE A 4 -1.77 16.04 -9.39
CA ILE A 4 -1.78 16.23 -7.92
C ILE A 4 -2.83 15.31 -7.27
N GLN A 5 -3.99 15.14 -7.88
CA GLN A 5 -5.03 14.24 -7.40
C GLN A 5 -4.55 12.78 -7.36
N HIS A 6 -3.87 12.31 -8.41
CA HIS A 6 -3.29 10.98 -8.46
C HIS A 6 -2.18 10.81 -7.41
N LEU A 7 -1.32 11.82 -7.24
CA LEU A 7 -0.27 11.82 -6.23
C LEU A 7 -0.85 11.69 -4.82
N LEU A 8 -1.84 12.52 -4.48
CA LEU A 8 -2.48 12.50 -3.17
C LEU A 8 -3.21 11.17 -2.92
N ALA A 9 -3.92 10.63 -3.91
CA ALA A 9 -4.59 9.34 -3.77
C ALA A 9 -3.61 8.18 -3.52
N MET A 10 -2.42 8.21 -4.14
CA MET A 10 -1.37 7.21 -3.92
C MET A 10 -0.67 7.38 -2.57
N TYR A 11 -0.46 8.63 -2.14
CA TYR A 11 0.36 8.99 -1.00
C TYR A 11 -0.06 8.28 0.31
N ALA A 12 -1.37 8.23 0.59
CA ALA A 12 -1.90 7.54 1.77
C ALA A 12 -1.53 6.05 1.77
N GLY A 13 -1.69 5.36 0.63
CA GLY A 13 -1.32 3.96 0.48
C GLY A 13 0.18 3.72 0.58
N ALA A 14 0.98 4.59 -0.04
CA ALA A 14 2.43 4.50 -0.05
C ALA A 14 3.05 4.65 1.35
N ILE A 15 2.49 5.49 2.20
CA ILE A 15 2.97 5.64 3.60
C ILE A 15 2.48 4.49 4.49
N LEU A 16 1.25 4.04 4.32
CA LEU A 16 0.65 3.08 5.23
C LEU A 16 1.35 1.72 5.18
N VAL A 17 1.73 1.25 4.01
CA VAL A 17 2.39 -0.06 3.84
C VAL A 17 3.72 -0.15 4.59
N PRO A 18 4.70 0.77 4.39
CA PRO A 18 5.94 0.75 5.16
C PRO A 18 5.73 0.95 6.67
N LEU A 19 4.74 1.75 7.10
CA LEU A 19 4.41 1.90 8.51
C LEU A 19 3.94 0.58 9.14
N ILE A 20 3.07 -0.17 8.45
CA ILE A 20 2.60 -1.47 8.93
C ILE A 20 3.76 -2.47 8.98
N ILE A 21 4.59 -2.53 7.95
CA ILE A 21 5.76 -3.43 7.91
C ILE A 21 6.74 -3.10 9.03
N GLY A 22 7.12 -1.83 9.16
CA GLY A 22 8.07 -1.40 10.18
C GLY A 22 7.55 -1.61 11.60
N GLY A 23 6.26 -1.35 11.84
CA GLY A 23 5.60 -1.67 13.11
C GLY A 23 5.62 -3.17 13.43
N ALA A 24 5.29 -4.03 12.46
CA ALA A 24 5.30 -5.49 12.62
C ALA A 24 6.72 -6.06 12.84
N LEU A 25 7.75 -5.41 12.30
CA LEU A 25 9.15 -5.80 12.45
C LEU A 25 9.84 -5.12 13.66
N GLY A 26 9.13 -4.30 14.41
CA GLY A 26 9.67 -3.62 15.60
C GLY A 26 10.72 -2.55 15.27
N PHE A 27 10.60 -1.86 14.15
CA PHE A 27 11.53 -0.79 13.76
C PHE A 27 11.44 0.39 14.72
N ASN A 28 12.60 0.97 15.02
CA ASN A 28 12.67 2.24 15.76
C ASN A 28 12.25 3.42 14.87
N ALA A 29 12.09 4.61 15.47
CA ALA A 29 11.61 5.80 14.76
C ALA A 29 12.53 6.23 13.59
N GLU A 30 13.83 6.07 13.73
CA GLU A 30 14.82 6.39 12.69
C GLU A 30 14.70 5.44 11.50
N GLN A 31 14.66 4.13 11.77
CA GLN A 31 14.48 3.10 10.76
C GLN A 31 13.13 3.25 10.04
N MET A 32 12.07 3.59 10.76
CA MET A 32 10.76 3.85 10.21
C MET A 32 10.77 5.05 9.26
N THR A 33 11.38 6.15 9.69
CA THR A 33 11.51 7.35 8.85
C THR A 33 12.29 7.06 7.58
N TYR A 34 13.39 6.32 7.69
CA TYR A 34 14.20 5.92 6.55
C TYR A 34 13.42 5.02 5.58
N LEU A 35 12.69 4.03 6.10
CA LEU A 35 11.89 3.11 5.29
C LEU A 35 10.82 3.86 4.49
N VAL A 36 10.07 4.75 5.15
CA VAL A 36 9.03 5.57 4.49
C VAL A 36 9.64 6.51 3.45
N ALA A 37 10.76 7.16 3.77
CA ALA A 37 11.42 8.09 2.85
C ALA A 37 11.92 7.39 1.59
N ILE A 38 12.56 6.22 1.75
CA ILE A 38 13.05 5.41 0.62
C ILE A 38 11.87 4.91 -0.24
N ASP A 39 10.79 4.46 0.39
CA ASP A 39 9.61 3.97 -0.34
C ASP A 39 9.01 5.07 -1.22
N ILE A 40 8.77 6.25 -0.66
CA ILE A 40 8.23 7.40 -1.41
C ILE A 40 9.19 7.82 -2.53
N PHE A 41 10.50 7.85 -2.25
CA PHE A 41 11.50 8.18 -3.25
C PHE A 41 11.47 7.19 -4.43
N MET A 42 11.41 5.87 -4.12
CA MET A 42 11.36 4.83 -5.15
C MET A 42 10.03 4.82 -5.91
N CYS A 43 8.91 5.14 -5.27
CA CYS A 43 7.64 5.38 -5.95
C CYS A 43 7.74 6.52 -6.97
N GLY A 44 8.44 7.60 -6.63
CA GLY A 44 8.73 8.71 -7.54
C GLY A 44 9.58 8.27 -8.75
N VAL A 45 10.68 7.56 -8.50
CA VAL A 45 11.56 7.03 -9.55
C VAL A 45 10.79 6.07 -10.47
N ALA A 46 10.03 5.13 -9.91
CA ALA A 46 9.21 4.19 -10.66
C ALA A 46 8.15 4.89 -11.52
N THR A 47 7.52 5.93 -10.97
CA THR A 47 6.54 6.76 -11.71
C THR A 47 7.19 7.49 -12.87
N LEU A 48 8.37 8.08 -12.68
CA LEU A 48 9.10 8.74 -13.77
C LEU A 48 9.46 7.75 -14.88
N LEU A 49 9.92 6.56 -14.53
CA LEU A 49 10.20 5.50 -15.51
C LEU A 49 8.94 5.03 -16.23
N GLN A 50 7.80 4.95 -15.54
CA GLN A 50 6.51 4.57 -16.10
C GLN A 50 5.98 5.60 -17.11
N VAL A 51 6.11 6.90 -16.79
CA VAL A 51 5.68 8.00 -17.66
C VAL A 51 6.59 8.15 -18.89
N TYR A 52 7.86 7.75 -18.77
CA TYR A 52 8.78 7.76 -19.90
C TYR A 52 8.38 6.72 -20.93
N SER A 53 8.06 7.16 -22.14
CA SER A 53 7.68 6.27 -23.25
C SER A 53 8.92 5.76 -23.98
N GLY A 54 9.55 4.73 -23.45
CA GLY A 54 10.71 4.07 -24.04
C GLY A 54 10.35 2.77 -24.76
N LYS A 55 11.30 2.24 -25.54
CA LYS A 55 11.11 0.96 -26.26
C LYS A 55 10.99 -0.25 -25.32
N PHE A 56 11.62 -0.18 -24.13
CA PHE A 56 11.71 -1.29 -23.18
C PHE A 56 11.19 -0.91 -21.79
N ILE A 57 11.06 0.38 -21.47
CA ILE A 57 10.69 0.87 -20.16
C ILE A 57 9.61 1.91 -20.32
N GLY A 58 8.58 1.80 -19.47
CA GLY A 58 7.45 2.72 -19.44
C GLY A 58 6.48 2.54 -20.61
N ILE A 59 5.23 2.82 -20.34
CA ILE A 59 4.14 2.75 -21.34
C ILE A 59 3.60 4.14 -21.72
N GLY A 60 4.22 5.21 -21.21
CA GLY A 60 3.83 6.59 -21.50
C GLY A 60 2.48 7.01 -20.90
N LEU A 61 1.94 6.24 -19.94
CA LEU A 61 0.70 6.60 -19.26
C LEU A 61 1.00 7.35 -17.96
N PRO A 62 0.24 8.41 -17.63
CA PRO A 62 0.41 9.17 -16.39
C PRO A 62 -0.17 8.41 -15.18
N VAL A 63 0.40 7.25 -14.88
CA VAL A 63 0.02 6.41 -13.75
C VAL A 63 1.07 6.58 -12.66
N VAL A 64 0.65 6.98 -11.46
CA VAL A 64 1.52 7.06 -10.29
C VAL A 64 1.67 5.67 -9.70
N LEU A 65 2.90 5.21 -9.55
CA LEU A 65 3.22 3.91 -8.96
C LEU A 65 3.46 4.06 -7.46
N GLY A 66 3.01 3.09 -6.69
CA GLY A 66 3.19 3.01 -5.25
C GLY A 66 3.36 1.57 -4.78
N CYS A 67 3.69 1.40 -3.51
CA CYS A 67 3.75 0.09 -2.88
C CYS A 67 2.35 -0.55 -2.82
N THR A 68 2.32 -1.87 -2.74
CA THR A 68 1.07 -2.64 -2.79
C THR A 68 0.81 -3.39 -1.48
N PHE A 69 -0.44 -3.40 -1.05
CA PHE A 69 -0.88 -4.20 0.11
C PHE A 69 -0.79 -5.72 -0.15
N THR A 70 -0.74 -6.17 -1.39
CA THR A 70 -0.63 -7.60 -1.71
C THR A 70 0.66 -8.23 -1.23
N ALA A 71 1.75 -7.45 -1.17
CA ALA A 71 3.05 -7.91 -0.71
C ALA A 71 3.23 -7.82 0.82
N LEU A 72 2.31 -7.17 1.54
CA LEU A 72 2.45 -6.87 2.96
C LEU A 72 2.62 -8.15 3.81
N THR A 73 1.70 -9.09 3.69
CA THR A 73 1.75 -10.35 4.46
C THR A 73 3.01 -11.17 4.18
N PRO A 74 3.40 -11.44 2.91
CA PRO A 74 4.66 -12.12 2.63
C PRO A 74 5.88 -11.41 3.20
N ILE A 75 5.96 -10.08 3.09
CA ILE A 75 7.09 -9.31 3.61
C ILE A 75 7.19 -9.42 5.13
N ILE A 76 6.08 -9.30 5.86
CA ILE A 76 6.06 -9.45 7.31
C ILE A 76 6.50 -10.86 7.71
N VAL A 77 5.98 -11.90 7.07
CA VAL A 77 6.36 -13.29 7.36
C VAL A 77 7.85 -13.51 7.14
N ILE A 78 8.42 -13.06 6.03
CA ILE A 78 9.86 -13.19 5.76
C ILE A 78 10.68 -12.41 6.79
N GLY A 79 10.27 -11.18 7.11
CA GLY A 79 10.98 -10.31 8.05
C GLY A 79 11.00 -10.84 9.48
N THR A 80 9.89 -11.42 9.92
CA THR A 80 9.77 -12.00 11.29
C THR A 80 10.42 -13.36 11.43
N THR A 81 10.48 -14.17 10.36
CA THR A 81 11.04 -15.54 10.39
C THR A 81 12.50 -15.61 9.97
N GLN A 82 12.99 -14.66 9.17
CA GLN A 82 14.35 -14.69 8.62
C GLN A 82 15.11 -13.39 8.94
N SER A 83 15.13 -12.45 8.00
CA SER A 83 15.86 -11.19 8.16
C SER A 83 15.39 -10.11 7.19
N ILE A 84 15.75 -8.86 7.46
CA ILE A 84 15.53 -7.72 6.56
C ILE A 84 16.24 -7.95 5.21
N GLY A 85 17.45 -8.52 5.22
CA GLY A 85 18.17 -8.88 4.01
C GLY A 85 17.42 -9.88 3.12
N ALA A 86 16.72 -10.85 3.74
CA ALA A 86 15.88 -11.79 3.01
C ALA A 86 14.65 -11.12 2.36
N ILE A 87 14.09 -10.08 2.99
CA ILE A 87 13.03 -9.26 2.39
C ILE A 87 13.52 -8.63 1.08
N TYR A 88 14.63 -7.90 1.13
CA TYR A 88 15.17 -7.23 -0.06
C TYR A 88 15.57 -8.24 -1.14
N GLY A 89 16.18 -9.37 -0.75
CA GLY A 89 16.50 -10.46 -1.66
C GLY A 89 15.25 -11.00 -2.37
N SER A 90 14.19 -11.26 -1.63
CA SER A 90 12.93 -11.76 -2.19
C SER A 90 12.25 -10.76 -3.14
N ILE A 91 12.31 -9.44 -2.83
CA ILE A 91 11.79 -8.39 -3.69
C ILE A 91 12.56 -8.34 -5.01
N ILE A 92 13.90 -8.38 -4.96
CA ILE A 92 14.73 -8.37 -6.17
C ILE A 92 14.45 -9.62 -7.03
N VAL A 93 14.43 -10.79 -6.42
CA VAL A 93 14.16 -12.05 -7.15
C VAL A 93 12.75 -12.02 -7.76
N SER A 94 11.74 -11.58 -7.02
CA SER A 94 10.38 -11.47 -7.55
C SER A 94 10.30 -10.47 -8.72
N GLY A 95 11.01 -9.34 -8.63
CA GLY A 95 11.12 -8.37 -9.72
C GLY A 95 11.73 -8.97 -10.98
N ILE A 96 12.81 -9.73 -10.85
CA ILE A 96 13.43 -10.45 -11.99
C ILE A 96 12.45 -11.45 -12.59
N ILE A 97 11.76 -12.24 -11.77
CA ILE A 97 10.77 -13.22 -12.24
C ILE A 97 9.64 -12.51 -13.01
N VAL A 98 9.12 -11.39 -12.47
CA VAL A 98 8.08 -10.60 -13.15
C VAL A 98 8.55 -10.10 -14.51
N VAL A 99 9.78 -9.60 -14.63
CA VAL A 99 10.36 -9.17 -15.92
C VAL A 99 10.42 -10.34 -16.92
N LEU A 100 10.84 -11.52 -16.48
CA LEU A 100 10.90 -12.71 -17.33
C LEU A 100 9.53 -13.17 -17.82
N ILE A 101 8.51 -13.06 -16.96
CA ILE A 101 7.13 -13.51 -17.25
C ILE A 101 6.33 -12.41 -17.99
N ALA A 102 6.75 -11.15 -17.93
CA ALA A 102 6.00 -10.01 -18.46
C ALA A 102 5.56 -10.20 -19.92
N GLY A 103 6.42 -10.80 -20.78
CA GLY A 103 6.09 -11.09 -22.17
C GLY A 103 4.93 -12.09 -22.36
N PHE A 104 4.68 -12.95 -21.37
CA PHE A 104 3.59 -13.92 -21.38
C PHE A 104 2.34 -13.42 -20.66
N PHE A 105 2.47 -12.36 -19.88
CA PHE A 105 1.39 -11.87 -19.00
C PHE A 105 0.13 -11.46 -19.78
N GLY A 106 0.29 -10.89 -20.97
CA GLY A 106 -0.83 -10.55 -21.84
C GLY A 106 -1.70 -11.77 -22.23
N LYS A 107 -1.08 -12.96 -22.35
CA LYS A 107 -1.80 -14.22 -22.58
C LYS A 107 -2.44 -14.75 -21.29
N LEU A 108 -1.79 -14.51 -20.15
CA LEU A 108 -2.27 -14.93 -18.82
C LEU A 108 -3.50 -14.14 -18.36
N VAL A 109 -3.59 -12.85 -18.71
CA VAL A 109 -4.74 -11.99 -18.35
C VAL A 109 -6.07 -12.60 -18.77
N LYS A 110 -6.09 -13.39 -19.87
CA LYS A 110 -7.29 -14.11 -20.30
C LYS A 110 -7.84 -15.10 -19.25
N PHE A 111 -6.99 -15.60 -18.35
CA PHE A 111 -7.38 -16.51 -17.28
C PHE A 111 -7.82 -15.79 -15.99
N PHE A 112 -7.80 -14.44 -15.99
CA PHE A 112 -8.24 -13.61 -14.87
C PHE A 112 -9.59 -12.93 -15.20
N PRO A 113 -10.71 -13.65 -15.23
CA PRO A 113 -12.01 -13.04 -15.40
C PRO A 113 -12.31 -12.12 -14.22
N PRO A 114 -13.27 -11.18 -14.36
CA PRO A 114 -13.63 -10.22 -13.32
C PRO A 114 -13.97 -10.84 -11.96
N VAL A 115 -14.52 -12.05 -11.96
CA VAL A 115 -14.83 -12.81 -10.74
C VAL A 115 -13.55 -13.14 -9.96
N VAL A 116 -12.49 -13.60 -10.63
CA VAL A 116 -11.21 -13.90 -9.98
C VAL A 116 -10.58 -12.63 -9.42
N THR A 117 -10.58 -11.55 -10.21
CA THR A 117 -10.06 -10.26 -9.75
C THR A 117 -10.85 -9.74 -8.54
N GLY A 118 -12.18 -9.81 -8.58
CA GLY A 118 -13.05 -9.43 -7.46
C GLY A 118 -12.78 -10.26 -6.20
N SER A 119 -12.62 -11.57 -6.35
CA SER A 119 -12.30 -12.47 -5.23
C SER A 119 -10.95 -12.13 -4.60
N VAL A 120 -9.92 -11.89 -5.41
CA VAL A 120 -8.59 -11.51 -4.90
C VAL A 120 -8.66 -10.19 -4.14
N VAL A 121 -9.31 -9.16 -4.67
CA VAL A 121 -9.48 -7.87 -4.00
C VAL A 121 -10.23 -8.03 -2.68
N THR A 122 -11.26 -8.86 -2.64
CA THR A 122 -12.03 -9.16 -1.42
C THR A 122 -11.14 -9.83 -0.37
N ILE A 123 -10.35 -10.83 -0.76
CA ILE A 123 -9.42 -11.53 0.15
C ILE A 123 -8.38 -10.55 0.70
N ILE A 124 -7.81 -9.67 -0.14
CA ILE A 124 -6.89 -8.63 0.33
C ILE A 124 -7.57 -7.74 1.37
N GLY A 125 -8.79 -7.26 1.10
CA GLY A 125 -9.55 -6.45 2.05
C GLY A 125 -9.77 -7.16 3.39
N ILE A 126 -10.17 -8.42 3.37
CA ILE A 126 -10.38 -9.22 4.58
C ILE A 126 -9.05 -9.44 5.34
N SER A 127 -7.95 -9.69 4.64
CA SER A 127 -6.63 -9.89 5.26
C SER A 127 -6.10 -8.65 5.99
N LEU A 128 -6.59 -7.46 5.64
CA LEU A 128 -6.21 -6.20 6.29
C LEU A 128 -7.07 -5.87 7.52
N LEU A 129 -8.17 -6.60 7.76
CA LEU A 129 -9.05 -6.34 8.92
C LEU A 129 -8.34 -6.39 10.27
N PRO A 130 -7.45 -7.37 10.57
CA PRO A 130 -6.72 -7.38 11.84
C PRO A 130 -5.90 -6.11 12.05
N THR A 131 -5.19 -5.65 11.02
CA THR A 131 -4.42 -4.40 11.05
C THR A 131 -5.31 -3.18 11.26
N ALA A 132 -6.45 -3.14 10.58
CA ALA A 132 -7.43 -2.06 10.76
C ALA A 132 -7.97 -2.03 12.20
N ILE A 133 -8.31 -3.17 12.79
CA ILE A 133 -8.78 -3.27 14.17
C ILE A 133 -7.70 -2.79 15.15
N THR A 134 -6.45 -3.19 14.95
CA THR A 134 -5.32 -2.74 15.77
C THR A 134 -5.17 -1.21 15.70
N ASN A 135 -5.22 -0.63 14.50
CA ASN A 135 -5.13 0.82 14.33
C ASN A 135 -6.33 1.55 14.95
N PHE A 136 -7.52 0.99 14.86
CA PHE A 136 -8.71 1.51 15.54
C PHE A 136 -8.56 1.52 17.06
N GLY A 137 -7.88 0.52 17.62
CA GLY A 137 -7.59 0.40 19.04
C GLY A 137 -6.51 1.37 19.54
N GLY A 138 -5.76 2.01 18.65
CA GLY A 138 -4.67 2.92 19.03
C GLY A 138 -3.31 2.57 18.44
N GLY A 139 -3.23 1.59 17.53
CA GLY A 139 -2.03 1.20 16.77
C GLY A 139 -1.11 0.19 17.47
N ASP A 140 -1.00 0.24 18.77
CA ASP A 140 -0.20 -0.71 19.57
C ASP A 140 -1.11 -1.55 20.48
N ALA A 141 -1.26 -2.83 20.14
CA ALA A 141 -2.10 -3.78 20.89
C ALA A 141 -1.56 -4.05 22.33
N THR A 142 -0.31 -3.70 22.61
CA THR A 142 0.32 -3.89 23.92
C THR A 142 0.24 -2.65 24.81
N ALA A 143 -0.17 -1.52 24.25
CA ALA A 143 -0.29 -0.27 25.00
C ALA A 143 -1.43 -0.30 26.02
N ALA A 144 -1.20 0.26 27.20
CA ALA A 144 -2.17 0.28 28.30
C ALA A 144 -3.50 0.99 27.94
N ASN A 145 -3.47 1.90 26.96
CA ASN A 145 -4.64 2.61 26.44
C ASN A 145 -5.24 1.98 25.17
N PHE A 146 -4.81 0.78 24.79
CA PHE A 146 -5.37 0.08 23.64
C PHE A 146 -6.87 -0.18 23.85
N GLY A 147 -7.68 0.12 22.84
CA GLY A 147 -9.13 -0.03 22.92
C GLY A 147 -9.83 0.97 23.83
N SER A 148 -9.13 2.02 24.30
CA SER A 148 -9.76 3.07 25.11
C SER A 148 -10.90 3.77 24.36
N SER A 149 -11.89 4.27 25.10
CA SER A 149 -13.02 5.02 24.52
C SER A 149 -12.55 6.16 23.62
N THR A 150 -11.45 6.83 23.99
CA THR A 150 -10.86 7.92 23.20
C THR A 150 -10.38 7.43 21.84
N ASN A 151 -9.62 6.34 21.79
CA ASN A 151 -9.11 5.77 20.55
C ASN A 151 -10.27 5.31 19.65
N LEU A 152 -11.27 4.64 20.23
CA LEU A 152 -12.43 4.17 19.48
C LEU A 152 -13.26 5.34 18.92
N ILE A 153 -13.50 6.38 19.71
CA ILE A 153 -14.23 7.58 19.26
C ILE A 153 -13.48 8.27 18.12
N LEU A 154 -12.16 8.42 18.24
CA LEU A 154 -11.34 9.00 17.17
C LEU A 154 -11.38 8.15 15.89
N GLY A 155 -11.25 6.82 16.02
CA GLY A 155 -11.35 5.91 14.89
C GLY A 155 -12.70 5.98 14.20
N PHE A 156 -13.81 5.96 14.96
CA PHE A 156 -15.16 6.13 14.42
C PHE A 156 -15.39 7.50 13.80
N ALA A 157 -14.90 8.57 14.43
CA ALA A 157 -15.00 9.92 13.90
C ALA A 157 -14.27 10.03 12.53
N ALA A 158 -13.06 9.47 12.43
CA ALA A 158 -12.33 9.42 11.17
C ALA A 158 -13.10 8.63 10.11
N LEU A 159 -13.60 7.43 10.44
CA LEU A 159 -14.37 6.60 9.52
C LEU A 159 -15.63 7.33 9.02
N VAL A 160 -16.40 7.93 9.94
CA VAL A 160 -17.61 8.70 9.59
C VAL A 160 -17.24 9.88 8.69
N THR A 161 -16.16 10.60 9.01
CA THR A 161 -15.68 11.72 8.19
C THR A 161 -15.35 11.27 6.77
N ILE A 162 -14.62 10.16 6.61
CA ILE A 162 -14.29 9.61 5.30
C ILE A 162 -15.58 9.24 4.53
N ILE A 163 -16.52 8.55 5.18
CA ILE A 163 -17.79 8.15 4.54
C ILE A 163 -18.59 9.38 4.12
N VAL A 164 -18.71 10.39 4.97
CA VAL A 164 -19.43 11.63 4.69
C VAL A 164 -18.79 12.37 3.52
N VAL A 165 -17.48 12.57 3.56
CA VAL A 165 -16.77 13.25 2.48
C VAL A 165 -16.93 12.44 1.18
N TYR A 166 -16.72 11.15 1.21
CA TYR A 166 -16.85 10.28 0.02
C TYR A 166 -18.28 10.29 -0.56
N ARG A 167 -19.32 10.35 0.30
CA ARG A 167 -20.72 10.30 -0.11
C ARG A 167 -21.23 11.61 -0.67
N PHE A 168 -20.80 12.74 -0.07
CA PHE A 168 -21.36 14.06 -0.38
C PHE A 168 -20.47 14.90 -1.30
N THR A 169 -19.22 14.50 -1.56
CA THR A 169 -18.33 15.23 -2.45
C THR A 169 -18.06 14.48 -3.74
N GLN A 170 -17.57 15.21 -4.74
CA GLN A 170 -17.22 14.70 -6.06
C GLN A 170 -15.83 15.20 -6.49
N GLY A 171 -15.28 14.60 -7.53
CA GLY A 171 -14.02 15.04 -8.13
C GLY A 171 -12.84 14.97 -7.15
N PHE A 172 -12.10 16.06 -7.05
CA PHE A 172 -10.89 16.17 -6.24
C PHE A 172 -11.12 15.87 -4.76
N MET A 173 -12.17 16.43 -4.16
CA MET A 173 -12.48 16.23 -2.73
C MET A 173 -12.78 14.76 -2.41
N ARG A 174 -13.46 14.05 -3.30
CA ARG A 174 -13.72 12.62 -3.12
C ARG A 174 -12.43 11.78 -3.19
N ALA A 175 -11.49 12.18 -4.05
CA ALA A 175 -10.23 11.45 -4.19
C ALA A 175 -9.31 11.60 -2.97
N ILE A 176 -9.36 12.76 -2.29
CA ILE A 176 -8.57 13.01 -1.08
C ILE A 176 -9.29 12.64 0.22
N ALA A 177 -10.50 12.08 0.15
CA ALA A 177 -11.29 11.72 1.34
C ALA A 177 -10.58 10.71 2.27
N ILE A 178 -9.60 9.96 1.75
CA ILE A 178 -8.85 8.94 2.49
C ILE A 178 -7.59 9.54 3.16
N LEU A 179 -7.18 10.75 2.76
CA LEU A 179 -6.06 11.47 3.36
C LEU A 179 -6.44 12.13 4.68
#